data_fea34fb43f8684095e846feb3aa322d9
#
_entry.id   fea34fb43f8684095e846feb3aa322d9
#
_cell.length_a   1.000
_cell.length_b   1.000
_cell.length_c   1.000
_cell.angle_alpha   90.00
_cell.angle_beta   90.00
_cell.angle_gamma   90.00
#
_symmetry.space_group_name_H-M   'P 1'
#
loop_
_entity.id
_entity.type
_entity.pdbx_description
1 polymer ?
#
loop_
_entity_poly.entity_id
_entity_poly.type
_entity_poly.pdbx_seq_one_letter_code
_entity_poly.pdbx_strand_id
1 'polypeptide(L)'
;REKGLLCMGPDCGVANINGAALVLSSINNRGPFGIVGASGTGIQHVAAILHEAGTGVSQTIGTGGNDCKDAVGGIMMLMGIDALEADPETRYIALISRKPGDTVLPKLLERIKTCRKPVVALFMGCDRKAIEASGAIYASSLDDCAIQCLKLIGVDYPLTTEKELTALAAEEGKKYAPEQKYL
;
A
#
# COMPACT_ATOMS: atom_id res chain seq x y z
N ARG A 1 15.34 15.39 7.38
CA ARG A 1 14.39 16.45 6.99
C ARG A 1 15.12 17.69 6.47
N GLU A 2 16.09 18.23 7.19
CA GLU A 2 16.85 19.43 6.78
C GLU A 2 17.56 19.26 5.42
N LYS A 3 18.01 18.06 5.10
CA LYS A 3 18.69 17.72 3.82
C LYS A 3 17.75 17.26 2.72
N GLY A 4 16.44 17.18 2.94
CA GLY A 4 15.46 16.67 1.96
C GLY A 4 15.65 15.20 1.57
N LEU A 5 16.38 14.42 2.36
CA LEU A 5 16.66 13.04 2.06
C LEU A 5 15.57 12.13 2.65
N LEU A 6 15.09 11.20 1.83
CA LEU A 6 14.29 10.07 2.30
C LEU A 6 15.19 9.15 3.14
N CYS A 7 14.69 8.76 4.31
CA CYS A 7 15.36 7.82 5.18
C CYS A 7 14.45 6.60 5.34
N MET A 8 14.92 5.44 4.90
CA MET A 8 14.24 4.19 5.24
C MET A 8 14.42 4.00 6.74
N GLY A 9 13.35 4.28 7.50
CA GLY A 9 13.37 4.24 8.95
C GLY A 9 13.70 2.85 9.49
N PRO A 10 14.02 2.74 10.80
CA PRO A 10 14.15 1.44 11.40
C PRO A 10 12.89 0.63 11.16
N ASP A 11 13.05 -0.69 10.98
CA ASP A 11 11.93 -1.60 10.70
C ASP A 11 11.33 -1.44 9.26
N CYS A 12 12.04 -0.79 8.34
CA CYS A 12 11.67 -0.79 6.93
C CYS A 12 12.53 -1.76 6.14
N GLY A 13 11.92 -2.83 5.64
CA GLY A 13 12.60 -3.86 4.86
C GLY A 13 12.34 -3.79 3.35
N VAL A 14 11.59 -2.80 2.84
CA VAL A 14 11.11 -2.81 1.46
C VAL A 14 11.27 -1.46 0.79
N ALA A 15 12.01 -1.45 -0.31
CA ALA A 15 11.98 -0.36 -1.28
C ALA A 15 12.31 -0.89 -2.68
N ASN A 16 11.68 -0.32 -3.70
CA ASN A 16 12.05 -0.51 -5.09
C ASN A 16 12.19 0.89 -5.71
N ILE A 17 13.41 1.26 -6.03
CA ILE A 17 13.73 2.58 -6.53
C ILE A 17 14.31 2.46 -7.93
N ASN A 18 13.64 3.06 -8.89
CA ASN A 18 14.03 3.00 -10.32
C ASN A 18 14.26 1.57 -10.84
N GLY A 19 13.45 0.61 -10.36
CA GLY A 19 13.56 -0.79 -10.74
C GLY A 19 14.59 -1.59 -9.95
N ALA A 20 15.38 -0.96 -9.07
CA ALA A 20 16.27 -1.67 -8.16
C ALA A 20 15.51 -2.11 -6.90
N ALA A 21 15.37 -3.41 -6.73
CA ALA A 21 14.80 -3.99 -5.52
C ALA A 21 15.84 -3.94 -4.39
N LEU A 22 15.53 -3.24 -3.32
CA LEU A 22 16.40 -3.04 -2.18
C LEU A 22 15.91 -3.83 -0.96
N VAL A 23 16.85 -4.35 -0.19
CA VAL A 23 16.63 -5.12 1.04
C VAL A 23 15.77 -6.38 0.74
N LEU A 24 14.59 -6.53 1.33
CA LEU A 24 13.69 -7.68 1.16
C LEU A 24 12.66 -7.49 0.03
N SER A 25 12.87 -6.51 -0.85
CA SER A 25 11.92 -6.22 -1.92
C SER A 25 11.93 -7.31 -3.00
N SER A 26 10.76 -7.71 -3.44
CA SER A 26 10.59 -8.55 -4.62
C SER A 26 10.90 -7.75 -5.89
N ILE A 27 11.37 -8.45 -6.93
CA ILE A 27 11.51 -7.87 -8.27
C ILE A 27 10.11 -7.80 -8.88
N ASN A 28 9.68 -6.61 -9.25
CA ASN A 28 8.40 -6.37 -9.88
C ASN A 28 8.57 -5.73 -11.24
N ASN A 29 7.58 -5.89 -12.12
CA ASN A 29 7.52 -5.15 -13.37
C ASN A 29 7.55 -3.64 -13.12
N ARG A 30 8.13 -2.92 -14.04
CA ARG A 30 7.98 -1.45 -14.10
C ARG A 30 6.55 -1.11 -14.51
N GLY A 31 5.96 -0.11 -13.85
CA GLY A 31 4.59 0.30 -14.10
C GLY A 31 4.28 1.65 -13.47
N PRO A 32 3.04 2.13 -13.62
CA PRO A 32 2.69 3.52 -13.30
C PRO A 32 2.39 3.76 -11.80
N PHE A 33 2.46 2.74 -10.95
CA PHE A 33 2.05 2.85 -9.55
C PHE A 33 3.23 3.13 -8.63
N GLY A 34 3.21 4.29 -7.96
CA GLY A 34 4.08 4.57 -6.83
C GLY A 34 3.42 4.14 -5.52
N ILE A 35 4.14 3.45 -4.65
CA ILE A 35 3.61 2.99 -3.36
C ILE A 35 4.44 3.56 -2.22
N VAL A 36 3.79 4.19 -1.26
CA VAL A 36 4.40 4.55 0.03
C VAL A 36 3.68 3.81 1.14
N GLY A 37 4.43 3.16 2.02
CA GLY A 37 3.78 2.41 3.09
C GLY A 37 4.61 2.23 4.34
N ALA A 38 3.92 2.22 5.47
CA ALA A 38 4.49 1.86 6.76
C ALA A 38 4.65 0.33 6.92
N SER A 39 3.93 -0.46 6.10
CA SER A 39 3.98 -1.92 6.10
C SER A 39 4.76 -2.44 4.89
N GLY A 40 5.96 -2.99 5.12
CA GLY A 40 6.76 -3.59 4.06
C GLY A 40 6.06 -4.77 3.38
N THR A 41 5.47 -5.68 4.15
CA THR A 41 4.69 -6.81 3.62
C THR A 41 3.45 -6.35 2.87
N GLY A 42 2.79 -5.28 3.34
CA GLY A 42 1.65 -4.69 2.63
C GLY A 42 2.04 -4.10 1.27
N ILE A 43 3.19 -3.41 1.19
CA ILE A 43 3.74 -2.91 -0.08
C ILE A 43 3.99 -4.07 -1.04
N GLN A 44 4.67 -5.14 -0.57
CA GLN A 44 4.98 -6.29 -1.42
C GLN A 44 3.72 -7.01 -1.89
N HIS A 45 2.71 -7.17 -1.04
CA HIS A 45 1.45 -7.81 -1.40
C HIS A 45 0.75 -7.06 -2.54
N VAL A 46 0.58 -5.76 -2.40
CA VAL A 46 -0.03 -4.92 -3.44
C VAL A 46 0.82 -4.94 -4.72
N ALA A 47 2.14 -4.80 -4.61
CA ALA A 47 3.04 -4.82 -5.75
C ALA A 47 3.04 -6.17 -6.49
N ALA A 48 2.90 -7.29 -5.78
CA ALA A 48 2.80 -8.62 -6.36
C ALA A 48 1.52 -8.78 -7.19
N ILE A 49 0.37 -8.34 -6.68
CA ILE A 49 -0.89 -8.38 -7.44
C ILE A 49 -0.80 -7.51 -8.70
N LEU A 50 -0.22 -6.31 -8.60
CA LEU A 50 0.00 -5.45 -9.77
C LEU A 50 0.92 -6.13 -10.80
N HIS A 51 1.98 -6.82 -10.35
CA HIS A 51 2.89 -7.57 -11.20
C HIS A 51 2.17 -8.73 -11.91
N GLU A 52 1.41 -9.54 -11.18
CA GLU A 52 0.64 -10.67 -11.72
C GLU A 52 -0.44 -10.22 -12.70
N ALA A 53 -1.03 -9.05 -12.46
CA ALA A 53 -1.99 -8.43 -13.39
C ALA A 53 -1.35 -7.84 -14.66
N GLY A 54 -0.04 -8.02 -14.87
CA GLY A 54 0.68 -7.57 -16.06
C GLY A 54 1.09 -6.10 -16.06
N THR A 55 0.91 -5.40 -14.94
CA THR A 55 1.41 -4.04 -14.72
C THR A 55 2.56 -4.03 -13.71
N GLY A 56 2.77 -2.97 -12.95
CA GLY A 56 3.85 -2.94 -11.98
C GLY A 56 3.99 -1.60 -11.26
N VAL A 57 5.16 -1.40 -10.66
CA VAL A 57 5.44 -0.23 -9.82
C VAL A 57 6.49 0.68 -10.47
N SER A 58 6.34 1.98 -10.28
CA SER A 58 7.39 2.97 -10.58
C SER A 58 8.42 3.00 -9.47
N GLN A 59 7.93 3.23 -8.25
CA GLN A 59 8.72 3.28 -7.03
C GLN A 59 7.93 2.61 -5.89
N THR A 60 8.63 1.97 -4.96
CA THR A 60 8.04 1.62 -3.66
C THR A 60 8.92 2.16 -2.54
N ILE A 61 8.31 2.85 -1.58
CA ILE A 61 8.99 3.53 -0.49
C ILE A 61 8.42 3.01 0.83
N GLY A 62 9.20 2.19 1.53
CA GLY A 62 8.83 1.76 2.87
C GLY A 62 9.28 2.80 3.91
N THR A 63 8.38 3.17 4.81
CA THR A 63 8.66 4.19 5.83
C THR A 63 8.93 3.60 7.22
N GLY A 64 8.61 2.31 7.39
CA GLY A 64 8.68 1.65 8.69
C GLY A 64 7.45 1.88 9.57
N GLY A 65 7.20 0.93 10.48
CA GLY A 65 5.97 0.87 11.29
C GLY A 65 5.80 2.01 12.31
N ASN A 66 6.85 2.79 12.55
CA ASN A 66 6.83 3.88 13.52
C ASN A 66 6.58 5.26 12.90
N ASP A 67 6.76 5.42 11.59
CA ASP A 67 6.69 6.74 10.94
C ASP A 67 5.35 7.43 11.17
N CYS A 68 4.25 6.71 10.98
CA CYS A 68 2.90 7.27 11.12
C CYS A 68 2.40 7.39 12.57
N LYS A 69 3.23 7.12 13.58
CA LYS A 69 2.91 7.40 14.98
C LYS A 69 3.06 8.89 15.28
N ASP A 70 2.27 9.42 16.23
CA ASP A 70 2.32 10.84 16.62
C ASP A 70 3.72 11.29 17.08
N ALA A 71 4.47 10.41 17.74
CA ALA A 71 5.84 10.70 18.19
C ALA A 71 6.81 11.00 17.04
N VAL A 72 6.56 10.47 15.83
CA VAL A 72 7.39 10.68 14.63
C VAL A 72 6.73 11.69 13.68
N GLY A 73 5.42 11.64 13.55
CA GLY A 73 4.64 12.65 12.85
C GLY A 73 4.43 12.43 11.36
N GLY A 74 4.64 11.22 10.83
CA GLY A 74 4.41 10.86 9.43
C GLY A 74 5.39 11.52 8.45
N ILE A 75 6.60 11.82 8.92
CA ILE A 75 7.60 12.58 8.15
C ILE A 75 7.93 11.89 6.83
N MET A 76 8.21 10.58 6.89
CA MET A 76 8.63 9.84 5.70
C MET A 76 7.46 9.54 4.76
N MET A 77 6.27 9.31 5.31
CA MET A 77 5.05 9.15 4.50
C MET A 77 4.77 10.42 3.69
N LEU A 78 4.82 11.59 4.33
CA LEU A 78 4.63 12.88 3.66
C LEU A 78 5.70 13.13 2.59
N MET A 79 6.98 12.93 2.92
CA MET A 79 8.08 13.08 1.96
C MET A 79 7.97 12.07 0.80
N GLY A 80 7.53 10.84 1.08
CA GLY A 80 7.28 9.82 0.06
C GLY A 80 6.16 10.22 -0.89
N ILE A 81 5.07 10.78 -0.38
CA ILE A 81 3.99 11.34 -1.23
C ILE A 81 4.55 12.45 -2.13
N ASP A 82 5.35 13.36 -1.58
CA ASP A 82 5.98 14.44 -2.35
C ASP A 82 6.89 13.92 -3.46
N ALA A 83 7.71 12.91 -3.15
CA ALA A 83 8.60 12.28 -4.11
C ALA A 83 7.82 11.60 -5.24
N LEU A 84 6.76 10.83 -4.93
CA LEU A 84 5.93 10.17 -5.94
C LEU A 84 5.10 11.17 -6.76
N GLU A 85 4.65 12.26 -6.15
CA GLU A 85 3.95 13.33 -6.87
C GLU A 85 4.87 14.02 -7.90
N ALA A 86 6.16 14.17 -7.56
CA ALA A 86 7.17 14.78 -8.43
C ALA A 86 7.74 13.79 -9.49
N ASP A 87 7.67 12.49 -9.25
CA ASP A 87 8.23 11.46 -10.14
C ASP A 87 7.44 11.35 -11.46
N PRO A 88 8.04 11.60 -12.64
CA PRO A 88 7.35 11.52 -13.92
C PRO A 88 6.89 10.10 -14.29
N GLU A 89 7.53 9.06 -13.78
CA GLU A 89 7.17 7.66 -14.02
C GLU A 89 5.96 7.23 -13.20
N THR A 90 5.68 7.91 -12.10
CA THR A 90 4.52 7.66 -11.24
C THR A 90 3.28 8.38 -11.78
N ARG A 91 2.22 7.65 -12.08
CA ARG A 91 0.92 8.21 -12.50
C ARG A 91 -0.15 8.10 -11.42
N TYR A 92 -0.04 7.09 -10.57
CA TYR A 92 -0.98 6.76 -9.51
C TYR A 92 -0.21 6.51 -8.23
N ILE A 93 -0.78 6.88 -7.08
CA ILE A 93 -0.14 6.72 -5.79
C ILE A 93 -0.98 5.79 -4.92
N ALA A 94 -0.35 4.79 -4.31
CA ALA A 94 -0.97 3.96 -3.28
C ALA A 94 -0.32 4.23 -1.92
N LEU A 95 -1.14 4.44 -0.89
CA LEU A 95 -0.72 4.68 0.48
C LEU A 95 -1.18 3.53 1.36
N ILE A 96 -0.24 2.92 2.09
CA ILE A 96 -0.52 1.72 2.89
C ILE A 96 -0.01 1.94 4.31
N SER A 97 -0.92 1.98 5.28
CA SER A 97 -0.56 2.08 6.70
C SER A 97 -1.61 1.42 7.60
N ARG A 98 -1.18 1.01 8.78
CA ARG A 98 -2.11 0.88 9.91
C ARG A 98 -2.68 2.26 10.23
N LYS A 99 -3.62 2.34 11.16
CA LYS A 99 -4.19 3.62 11.60
C LYS A 99 -3.06 4.60 11.95
N PRO A 100 -2.88 5.71 11.21
CA PRO A 100 -1.95 6.76 11.60
C PRO A 100 -2.35 7.38 12.94
N GLY A 101 -1.39 8.00 13.61
CA GLY A 101 -1.65 8.75 14.84
C GLY A 101 -2.68 9.87 14.64
N ASP A 102 -3.33 10.26 15.72
CA ASP A 102 -4.44 11.22 15.66
C ASP A 102 -4.00 12.61 15.17
N THR A 103 -2.73 12.98 15.36
CA THR A 103 -2.15 14.22 14.80
C THR A 103 -1.56 14.04 13.40
N VAL A 104 -1.28 12.80 12.99
CA VAL A 104 -0.68 12.47 11.68
C VAL A 104 -1.74 12.31 10.61
N LEU A 105 -2.83 11.62 10.92
CA LEU A 105 -3.90 11.37 9.94
C LEU A 105 -4.42 12.66 9.29
N PRO A 106 -4.76 13.72 10.03
CA PRO A 106 -5.21 14.99 9.42
C PRO A 106 -4.19 15.58 8.44
N LYS A 107 -2.88 15.50 8.76
CA LYS A 107 -1.80 16.01 7.89
C LYS A 107 -1.72 15.20 6.59
N LEU A 108 -1.87 13.88 6.66
CA LEU A 108 -1.89 13.02 5.48
C LEU A 108 -3.11 13.30 4.61
N LEU A 109 -4.30 13.41 5.21
CA LEU A 109 -5.52 13.72 4.46
C LEU A 109 -5.43 15.09 3.79
N GLU A 110 -4.89 16.10 4.47
CA GLU A 110 -4.69 17.42 3.88
C GLU A 110 -3.67 17.40 2.74
N ARG A 111 -2.58 16.62 2.88
CA ARG A 111 -1.62 16.45 1.79
C ARG A 111 -2.22 15.73 0.59
N ILE A 112 -3.07 14.72 0.82
CA ILE A 112 -3.78 13.99 -0.25
C ILE A 112 -4.67 14.94 -1.07
N LYS A 113 -5.40 15.85 -0.43
CA LYS A 113 -6.25 16.85 -1.12
C LYS A 113 -5.50 17.68 -2.17
N THR A 114 -4.20 17.86 -1.96
CA THR A 114 -3.36 18.66 -2.85
C THR A 114 -2.64 17.82 -3.91
N CYS A 115 -2.81 16.50 -3.92
CA CYS A 115 -2.25 15.63 -4.95
C CYS A 115 -2.97 15.84 -6.29
N ARG A 116 -2.19 15.94 -7.36
CA ARG A 116 -2.70 15.98 -8.73
C ARG A 116 -2.89 14.58 -9.31
N LYS A 117 -2.13 13.63 -8.77
CA LYS A 117 -2.22 12.22 -9.16
C LYS A 117 -3.30 11.54 -8.33
N PRO A 118 -4.09 10.62 -8.93
CA PRO A 118 -5.06 9.83 -8.18
C PRO A 118 -4.37 9.05 -7.06
N VAL A 119 -4.98 9.06 -5.87
CA VAL A 119 -4.47 8.40 -4.68
C VAL A 119 -5.44 7.30 -4.26
N VAL A 120 -4.94 6.08 -4.06
CA VAL A 120 -5.62 5.00 -3.37
C VAL A 120 -5.06 4.91 -1.95
N ALA A 121 -5.91 4.95 -0.92
CA ALA A 121 -5.46 4.96 0.46
C ALA A 121 -6.05 3.81 1.27
N LEU A 122 -5.17 2.97 1.79
CA LEU A 122 -5.46 1.96 2.80
C LEU A 122 -4.88 2.41 4.15
N PHE A 123 -5.70 3.06 4.96
CA PHE A 123 -5.39 3.37 6.35
C PHE A 123 -6.28 2.49 7.24
N MET A 124 -5.76 1.31 7.62
CA MET A 124 -6.52 0.31 8.37
C MET A 124 -7.06 0.89 9.67
N GLY A 125 -8.37 0.73 9.90
CA GLY A 125 -9.03 1.24 11.11
C GLY A 125 -9.40 2.72 11.07
N CYS A 126 -9.20 3.40 9.94
CA CYS A 126 -9.67 4.78 9.75
C CYS A 126 -11.08 4.83 9.15
N ASP A 127 -11.76 5.93 9.41
CA ASP A 127 -13.09 6.17 8.84
C ASP A 127 -13.00 6.36 7.31
N ARG A 128 -13.76 5.56 6.59
CA ARG A 128 -13.88 5.62 5.14
C ARG A 128 -14.26 7.01 4.64
N LYS A 129 -15.26 7.65 5.27
CA LYS A 129 -15.74 8.97 4.85
C LYS A 129 -14.65 10.04 4.96
N ALA A 130 -13.81 9.95 6.00
CA ALA A 130 -12.71 10.89 6.17
C ALA A 130 -11.66 10.75 5.06
N ILE A 131 -11.35 9.50 4.66
CA ILE A 131 -10.42 9.22 3.56
C ILE A 131 -10.99 9.72 2.23
N GLU A 132 -12.24 9.37 1.90
CA GLU A 132 -12.90 9.81 0.66
C GLU A 132 -13.05 11.34 0.59
N ALA A 133 -13.29 12.01 1.71
CA ALA A 133 -13.36 13.47 1.79
C ALA A 133 -12.01 14.17 1.47
N SER A 134 -10.90 13.44 1.53
CA SER A 134 -9.59 13.94 1.08
C SER A 134 -9.38 13.84 -0.43
N GLY A 135 -10.32 13.22 -1.16
CA GLY A 135 -10.20 12.95 -2.59
C GLY A 135 -9.50 11.61 -2.91
N ALA A 136 -9.08 10.85 -1.89
CA ALA A 136 -8.53 9.53 -2.10
C ALA A 136 -9.63 8.48 -2.36
N ILE A 137 -9.27 7.47 -3.12
CA ILE A 137 -10.06 6.24 -3.25
C ILE A 137 -9.78 5.39 -2.01
N TYR A 138 -10.81 5.10 -1.24
CA TYR A 138 -10.69 4.24 -0.06
C TYR A 138 -10.45 2.79 -0.46
N ALA A 139 -9.53 2.13 0.22
CA ALA A 139 -9.35 0.69 0.18
C ALA A 139 -9.60 0.07 1.55
N SER A 140 -10.30 -1.07 1.59
CA SER A 140 -10.69 -1.76 2.82
C SER A 140 -9.67 -2.84 3.26
N SER A 141 -8.88 -3.35 2.32
CA SER A 141 -7.87 -4.38 2.51
C SER A 141 -6.70 -4.18 1.54
N LEU A 142 -5.64 -4.98 1.70
CA LEU A 142 -4.51 -4.98 0.76
C LEU A 142 -4.95 -5.40 -0.65
N ASP A 143 -5.79 -6.43 -0.74
CA ASP A 143 -6.35 -6.90 -2.00
C ASP A 143 -7.20 -5.80 -2.65
N ASP A 144 -8.09 -5.18 -1.88
CA ASP A 144 -8.92 -4.08 -2.37
C ASP A 144 -8.05 -2.88 -2.82
N CYS A 145 -6.95 -2.59 -2.12
CA CYS A 145 -6.01 -1.56 -2.54
C CYS A 145 -5.42 -1.85 -3.93
N ALA A 146 -4.99 -3.08 -4.18
CA ALA A 146 -4.51 -3.49 -5.49
C ALA A 146 -5.60 -3.41 -6.55
N ILE A 147 -6.83 -3.87 -6.24
CA ILE A 147 -7.98 -3.79 -7.17
C ILE A 147 -8.32 -2.34 -7.50
N GLN A 148 -8.38 -1.45 -6.52
CA GLN A 148 -8.65 -0.04 -6.78
C GLN A 148 -7.58 0.59 -7.67
N CYS A 149 -6.30 0.20 -7.48
CA CYS A 149 -5.22 0.58 -8.38
C CYS A 149 -5.47 0.06 -9.81
N LEU A 150 -5.79 -1.22 -9.98
CA LEU A 150 -6.03 -1.83 -11.29
C LEU A 150 -7.23 -1.22 -12.01
N LYS A 151 -8.30 -0.88 -11.30
CA LYS A 151 -9.46 -0.17 -11.85
C LYS A 151 -9.09 1.19 -12.46
N LEU A 152 -8.09 1.90 -11.91
CA LEU A 152 -7.62 3.17 -12.46
C LEU A 152 -7.02 3.04 -13.86
N ILE A 153 -6.56 1.86 -14.24
CA ILE A 153 -6.01 1.56 -15.56
C ILE A 153 -6.92 0.67 -16.41
N GLY A 154 -8.16 0.42 -15.95
CA GLY A 154 -9.14 -0.38 -16.68
C GLY A 154 -8.86 -1.88 -16.69
N VAL A 155 -8.05 -2.38 -15.76
CA VAL A 155 -7.76 -3.81 -15.62
C VAL A 155 -8.72 -4.41 -14.61
N ASP A 156 -9.46 -5.43 -15.04
CA ASP A 156 -10.28 -6.26 -14.15
C ASP A 156 -9.44 -7.46 -13.71
N TYR A 157 -9.27 -7.62 -12.40
CA TYR A 157 -8.47 -8.68 -11.81
C TYR A 157 -9.37 -9.54 -10.90
N PRO A 158 -9.57 -10.81 -11.23
CA PRO A 158 -10.42 -11.67 -10.45
C PRO A 158 -9.71 -12.03 -9.12
N LEU A 159 -10.19 -11.46 -8.03
CA LEU A 159 -9.85 -11.95 -6.71
C LEU A 159 -10.87 -12.99 -6.27
N THR A 160 -10.35 -14.01 -5.59
CA THR A 160 -11.19 -15.00 -4.91
C THR A 160 -11.99 -14.28 -3.82
N THR A 161 -13.30 -14.32 -3.92
CA THR A 161 -14.18 -13.68 -2.93
C THR A 161 -14.10 -14.40 -1.59
N GLU A 162 -14.44 -13.70 -0.49
CA GLU A 162 -14.51 -14.31 0.84
C GLU A 162 -15.42 -15.54 0.88
N LYS A 163 -16.51 -15.51 0.10
CA LYS A 163 -17.42 -16.66 -0.03
C LYS A 163 -16.75 -17.86 -0.70
N GLU A 164 -15.98 -17.63 -1.76
CA GLU A 164 -15.22 -18.67 -2.45
C GLU A 164 -14.10 -19.22 -1.57
N LEU A 165 -13.37 -18.35 -0.85
CA LEU A 165 -12.36 -18.75 0.13
C LEU A 165 -12.96 -19.61 1.24
N THR A 166 -14.12 -19.24 1.76
CA THR A 166 -14.83 -20.01 2.78
C THR A 166 -15.26 -21.37 2.25
N ALA A 167 -15.75 -21.44 1.02
CA ALA A 167 -16.12 -22.70 0.38
C ALA A 167 -14.91 -23.60 0.16
N LEU A 168 -13.79 -23.05 -0.34
CA LEU A 168 -12.53 -23.78 -0.52
C LEU A 168 -11.98 -24.28 0.82
N ALA A 169 -11.99 -23.45 1.86
CA ALA A 169 -11.54 -23.84 3.20
C ALA A 169 -12.39 -24.97 3.79
N ALA A 170 -13.71 -24.95 3.55
CA ALA A 170 -14.62 -26.02 3.99
C ALA A 170 -14.38 -27.31 3.21
N GLU A 171 -14.05 -27.25 1.93
CA GLU A 171 -13.73 -28.40 1.11
C GLU A 171 -12.39 -29.01 1.50
N GLU A 172 -11.35 -28.19 1.59
CA GLU A 172 -10.00 -28.63 1.99
C GLU A 172 -10.01 -29.20 3.42
N GLY A 173 -10.74 -28.57 4.34
CA GLY A 173 -10.86 -29.04 5.73
C GLY A 173 -11.44 -30.44 5.87
N LYS A 174 -12.15 -30.96 4.87
CA LYS A 174 -12.64 -32.36 4.87
C LYS A 174 -11.51 -33.37 4.63
N LYS A 175 -10.40 -32.96 4.04
CA LYS A 175 -9.25 -33.81 3.73
C LYS A 175 -8.35 -34.08 4.94
N TYR A 176 -8.51 -33.34 6.01
CA TYR A 176 -7.67 -33.43 7.19
C TYR A 176 -8.37 -34.12 8.34
N ALA A 177 -7.63 -34.97 9.07
CA ALA A 177 -8.12 -35.55 10.31
C ALA A 177 -8.43 -34.47 11.36
N PRO A 178 -9.37 -34.71 12.30
CA PRO A 178 -9.74 -33.73 13.32
C PRO A 178 -8.54 -33.15 14.08
N GLU A 179 -7.51 -33.97 14.34
CA GLU A 179 -6.30 -33.58 15.05
C GLU A 179 -5.42 -32.63 14.25
N GLN A 180 -5.56 -32.59 12.93
CA GLN A 180 -4.76 -31.75 12.01
C GLN A 180 -5.40 -30.37 11.77
N LYS A 181 -6.60 -30.13 12.30
CA LYS A 181 -7.31 -28.84 12.10
C LYS A 181 -6.71 -27.67 12.87
N TYR A 182 -5.71 -27.93 13.71
CA TYR A 182 -5.06 -26.93 14.57
C TYR A 182 -3.56 -26.75 14.25
N LEU A 183 -3.10 -27.32 13.17
CA LEU A 183 -1.78 -27.10 12.59
C LEU A 183 -1.88 -26.14 11.43
#